data_7b5b012e02e3b0a735ee53ea54262a24
#
_entry.id   7b5b012e02e3b0a735ee53ea54262a24
#
_cell.length_a   1.000
_cell.length_b   1.000
_cell.length_c   1.000
_cell.angle_alpha   90.00
_cell.angle_beta   90.00
_cell.angle_gamma   90.00
#
_symmetry.space_group_name_H-M   'P 1'
#
loop_
_entity.id
_entity.type
_entity.pdbx_description
1 polymer ?
#
loop_
_entity_poly.entity_id
_entity_poly.type
_entity_poly.pdbx_seq_one_letter_code
_entity_poly.pdbx_strand_id
1 'polypeptide(L)'
;DTVQSILMPSANNKNYDQTVEEYDGLRKLAHKLGIAIVVVHHCKKTSDVSSAPLEKVIGSIGITGTAETILVMEQQTGTKDCKLYVTGKDVEQCEKYLSGNGQGCDNGDDVREAQLSATQKLVLELIRESPRCMQKHIVDTIGKDQGQVAKAIDRLIEVGLVVKKEGRLMAQ
;
A
#
# COMPACT_ATOMS: atom_id res chain seq x y z
N ASP A 1 20.69 5.15 -7.71
CA ASP A 1 21.45 3.91 -7.68
C ASP A 1 21.04 3.08 -6.47
N THR A 2 21.08 1.76 -6.61
CA THR A 2 20.71 0.87 -5.54
C THR A 2 21.86 0.70 -4.54
N VAL A 3 21.55 0.32 -3.31
CA VAL A 3 22.54 0.12 -2.25
C VAL A 3 23.67 -0.88 -2.66
N GLN A 4 23.39 -1.77 -3.58
CA GLN A 4 24.37 -2.72 -4.12
C GLN A 4 25.57 -2.06 -4.80
N SER A 5 25.43 -0.82 -5.30
CA SER A 5 26.54 -0.05 -5.87
C SER A 5 27.43 0.63 -4.81
N ILE A 6 26.96 0.73 -3.58
CA ILE A 6 27.65 1.40 -2.46
C ILE A 6 28.32 0.38 -1.54
N LEU A 7 27.67 -0.77 -1.34
CA LEU A 7 28.22 -1.85 -0.53
C LEU A 7 29.30 -2.57 -1.33
N MET A 8 30.47 -2.76 -0.74
CA MET A 8 31.60 -3.42 -1.39
C MET A 8 31.18 -4.77 -1.99
N PRO A 9 31.59 -5.08 -3.24
CA PRO A 9 31.35 -6.39 -3.82
C PRO A 9 32.19 -7.42 -3.05
N SER A 10 31.61 -8.02 -2.02
CA SER A 10 32.20 -9.24 -1.45
C SER A 10 31.77 -10.41 -2.33
N ALA A 11 32.76 -11.28 -2.65
CA ALA A 11 32.62 -12.45 -3.49
C ALA A 11 31.38 -13.28 -3.12
N ASN A 12 30.68 -13.73 -4.12
CA ASN A 12 29.56 -14.69 -4.17
C ASN A 12 29.34 -15.48 -2.86
N ASN A 13 28.41 -15.08 -2.04
CA ASN A 13 27.85 -15.63 -0.79
C ASN A 13 28.07 -14.68 0.40
N LYS A 14 27.35 -13.55 0.42
CA LYS A 14 27.24 -12.80 1.67
C LYS A 14 26.43 -13.66 2.65
N ASN A 15 27.07 -14.04 3.76
CA ASN A 15 26.37 -14.65 4.89
C ASN A 15 25.40 -13.63 5.49
N TYR A 16 24.31 -14.11 6.09
CA TYR A 16 23.32 -13.32 6.80
C TYR A 16 23.95 -12.26 7.72
N ASP A 17 24.97 -12.66 8.50
CA ASP A 17 25.64 -11.79 9.47
C ASP A 17 26.34 -10.58 8.82
N GLN A 18 27.00 -10.76 7.68
CA GLN A 18 27.64 -9.66 6.96
C GLN A 18 26.65 -8.64 6.42
N THR A 19 25.50 -9.10 5.94
CA THR A 19 24.44 -8.22 5.48
C THR A 19 23.87 -7.41 6.66
N VAL A 20 23.64 -8.04 7.80
CA VAL A 20 23.17 -7.37 9.02
C VAL A 20 24.16 -6.30 9.48
N GLU A 21 25.47 -6.61 9.52
CA GLU A 21 26.51 -5.67 9.95
C GLU A 21 26.58 -4.43 9.06
N GLU A 22 26.51 -4.59 7.73
CA GLU A 22 26.56 -3.49 6.78
C GLU A 22 25.38 -2.53 6.97
N TYR A 23 24.16 -3.06 7.09
CA TYR A 23 22.95 -2.24 7.28
C TYR A 23 22.86 -1.65 8.69
N ASP A 24 23.35 -2.36 9.71
CA ASP A 24 23.42 -1.84 11.08
C ASP A 24 24.42 -0.68 11.18
N GLY A 25 25.51 -0.71 10.40
CA GLY A 25 26.42 0.40 10.25
C GLY A 25 25.74 1.67 9.75
N LEU A 26 24.89 1.57 8.72
CA LEU A 26 24.11 2.69 8.22
C LEU A 26 23.10 3.20 9.25
N ARG A 27 22.43 2.30 9.95
CA ARG A 27 21.48 2.64 11.02
C ARG A 27 22.18 3.42 12.15
N LYS A 28 23.32 2.92 12.63
CA LYS A 28 24.13 3.60 13.66
C LYS A 28 24.59 4.98 13.22
N LEU A 29 24.98 5.13 11.95
CA LEU A 29 25.35 6.42 11.39
C LEU A 29 24.17 7.39 11.35
N ALA A 30 23.01 6.93 10.91
CA ALA A 30 21.77 7.74 10.90
C ALA A 30 21.46 8.26 12.31
N HIS A 31 21.45 7.39 13.32
CA HIS A 31 21.24 7.77 14.71
C HIS A 31 22.29 8.76 15.23
N LYS A 32 23.58 8.51 14.95
CA LYS A 32 24.67 9.40 15.40
C LYS A 32 24.57 10.80 14.84
N LEU A 33 24.12 10.92 13.58
CA LEU A 33 24.01 12.20 12.89
C LEU A 33 22.62 12.84 13.00
N GLY A 34 21.63 12.14 13.53
CA GLY A 34 20.24 12.63 13.60
C GLY A 34 19.61 12.82 12.21
N ILE A 35 19.95 11.96 11.25
CA ILE A 35 19.46 12.03 9.87
C ILE A 35 18.69 10.76 9.48
N ALA A 36 17.83 10.87 8.46
CA ALA A 36 17.25 9.73 7.80
C ALA A 36 18.13 9.27 6.64
N ILE A 37 18.38 7.96 6.56
CA ILE A 37 19.06 7.33 5.41
C ILE A 37 18.04 6.46 4.69
N VAL A 38 17.72 6.81 3.45
CA VAL A 38 16.83 6.04 2.58
C VAL A 38 17.68 5.15 1.68
N VAL A 39 17.44 3.85 1.78
CA VAL A 39 18.18 2.83 1.02
C VAL A 39 17.25 2.22 -0.03
N VAL A 40 17.63 2.31 -1.29
CA VAL A 40 16.88 1.71 -2.40
C VAL A 40 17.44 0.32 -2.70
N HIS A 41 16.54 -0.68 -2.76
CA HIS A 41 16.90 -2.07 -3.00
C HIS A 41 15.97 -2.71 -4.04
N HIS A 42 16.47 -3.68 -4.79
CA HIS A 42 15.65 -4.43 -5.73
C HIS A 42 14.81 -5.51 -5.03
N CYS A 43 13.59 -5.70 -5.52
CA CYS A 43 12.78 -6.85 -5.18
C CYS A 43 13.03 -8.02 -6.15
N LYS A 44 12.83 -9.25 -5.67
CA LYS A 44 12.82 -10.45 -6.52
C LYS A 44 11.67 -10.37 -7.51
N LYS A 45 11.92 -10.73 -8.77
CA LYS A 45 10.86 -11.00 -9.72
C LYS A 45 10.26 -12.36 -9.34
N THR A 46 9.14 -12.37 -8.64
CA THR A 46 8.40 -13.60 -8.37
C THR A 46 7.18 -13.66 -9.28
N SER A 47 6.95 -14.82 -9.88
CA SER A 47 5.70 -15.13 -10.58
C SER A 47 4.56 -15.44 -9.59
N ASP A 48 4.88 -15.60 -8.32
CA ASP A 48 3.92 -15.93 -7.27
C ASP A 48 3.28 -14.65 -6.71
N VAL A 49 2.05 -14.41 -7.14
CA VAL A 49 1.22 -13.25 -6.72
C VAL A 49 0.85 -13.33 -5.24
N SER A 50 0.95 -14.52 -4.64
CA SER A 50 0.53 -14.79 -3.24
C SER A 50 1.64 -14.54 -2.21
N SER A 51 2.90 -14.33 -2.62
CA SER A 51 4.00 -14.10 -1.67
C SER A 51 3.84 -12.76 -0.95
N ALA A 52 4.11 -12.78 0.36
CA ALA A 52 4.06 -11.55 1.17
C ALA A 52 5.05 -10.49 0.65
N PRO A 53 4.70 -9.19 0.69
CA PRO A 53 5.55 -8.12 0.16
C PRO A 53 6.99 -8.16 0.68
N LEU A 54 7.19 -8.49 1.95
CA LEU A 54 8.52 -8.58 2.56
C LEU A 54 9.37 -9.75 2.04
N GLU A 55 8.76 -10.84 1.62
CA GLU A 55 9.46 -12.00 1.05
C GLU A 55 10.06 -11.71 -0.32
N LYS A 56 9.53 -10.68 -1.00
CA LYS A 56 10.02 -10.22 -2.29
C LYS A 56 11.31 -9.42 -2.18
N VAL A 57 11.66 -8.92 -0.99
CA VAL A 57 12.93 -8.20 -0.78
C VAL A 57 14.11 -9.18 -0.85
N ILE A 58 15.06 -8.93 -1.74
CA ILE A 58 16.25 -9.79 -1.92
C ILE A 58 17.12 -9.73 -0.66
N GLY A 59 17.53 -10.88 -0.13
CA GLY A 59 18.30 -10.95 1.11
C GLY A 59 17.49 -10.69 2.38
N SER A 60 16.22 -10.94 2.31
CA SER A 60 15.11 -10.44 3.12
C SER A 60 15.31 -10.36 4.63
N ILE A 61 15.81 -11.40 5.29
CA ILE A 61 15.77 -11.42 6.78
C ILE A 61 16.78 -10.45 7.39
N GLY A 62 18.00 -10.35 6.84
CA GLY A 62 19.01 -9.42 7.36
C GLY A 62 18.67 -7.95 7.13
N ILE A 63 18.16 -7.63 5.94
CA ILE A 63 17.80 -6.26 5.56
C ILE A 63 16.55 -5.80 6.30
N THR A 64 15.51 -6.62 6.29
CA THR A 64 14.22 -6.28 6.92
C THR A 64 14.31 -6.24 8.45
N GLY A 65 15.23 -7.00 9.05
CA GLY A 65 15.46 -6.98 10.49
C GLY A 65 16.19 -5.73 11.00
N THR A 66 17.00 -5.07 10.16
CA THR A 66 17.77 -3.87 10.54
C THR A 66 17.08 -2.56 10.19
N ALA A 67 16.22 -2.53 9.17
CA ALA A 67 15.47 -1.36 8.79
C ALA A 67 14.44 -0.95 9.86
N GLU A 68 14.27 0.33 10.09
CA GLU A 68 13.22 0.87 10.97
C GLU A 68 11.90 1.01 10.26
N THR A 69 11.93 1.38 8.98
CA THR A 69 10.76 1.44 8.11
C THR A 69 11.08 0.81 6.77
N ILE A 70 10.13 0.04 6.25
CA ILE A 70 10.25 -0.66 4.97
C ILE A 70 9.10 -0.23 4.08
N LEU A 71 9.44 0.18 2.87
CA LEU A 71 8.52 0.59 1.82
C LEU A 71 8.70 -0.37 0.63
N VAL A 72 7.70 -1.20 0.35
CA VAL A 72 7.73 -2.10 -0.82
C VAL A 72 6.80 -1.53 -1.88
N MET A 73 7.36 -1.19 -3.04
CA MET A 73 6.59 -0.71 -4.19
C MET A 73 6.46 -1.82 -5.24
N GLU A 74 5.24 -2.12 -5.61
CA GLU A 74 4.91 -3.08 -6.66
C GLU A 74 4.15 -2.39 -7.79
N GLN A 75 4.75 -2.36 -8.97
CA GLN A 75 4.06 -1.84 -10.15
C GLN A 75 3.14 -2.91 -10.72
N GLN A 76 1.90 -2.54 -11.01
CA GLN A 76 0.97 -3.41 -11.70
C GLN A 76 1.32 -3.55 -13.18
N THR A 77 1.31 -4.79 -13.68
CA THR A 77 1.60 -5.07 -15.10
C THR A 77 0.58 -4.38 -16.01
N GLY A 78 1.07 -3.64 -16.98
CA GLY A 78 0.25 -2.95 -17.99
C GLY A 78 -0.28 -1.58 -17.55
N THR A 79 0.01 -1.12 -16.34
CA THR A 79 -0.33 0.22 -15.86
C THR A 79 0.90 0.95 -15.35
N LYS A 80 0.76 2.24 -15.09
CA LYS A 80 1.79 3.02 -14.35
C LYS A 80 1.53 3.04 -12.85
N ASP A 81 0.42 2.47 -12.42
CA ASP A 81 0.01 2.46 -11.03
C ASP A 81 0.84 1.49 -10.20
N CYS A 82 1.07 1.84 -8.96
CA CYS A 82 1.86 1.08 -8.02
C CYS A 82 1.07 0.80 -6.75
N LYS A 83 1.33 -0.34 -6.14
CA LYS A 83 0.89 -0.67 -4.78
C LYS A 83 2.07 -0.42 -3.84
N LEU A 84 1.88 0.42 -2.83
CA LEU A 84 2.85 0.70 -1.79
C LEU A 84 2.45 -0.03 -0.52
N TYR A 85 3.31 -0.91 -0.05
CA TYR A 85 3.21 -1.53 1.27
C TYR A 85 4.19 -0.85 2.21
N VAL A 86 3.71 -0.44 3.39
CA VAL A 86 4.51 0.23 4.43
C VAL A 86 4.46 -0.60 5.70
N THR A 87 5.62 -0.85 6.31
CA THR A 87 5.72 -1.48 7.62
C THR A 87 6.98 -1.00 8.34
N GLY A 88 7.03 -1.14 9.65
CA GLY A 88 8.19 -0.73 10.45
C GLY A 88 7.97 -0.93 11.93
N LYS A 89 9.00 -0.57 12.74
CA LYS A 89 8.95 -0.72 14.20
C LYS A 89 7.97 0.27 14.83
N ASP A 90 7.99 1.52 14.35
CA ASP A 90 7.20 2.64 14.89
C ASP A 90 6.19 3.17 13.87
N VAL A 91 5.87 2.36 12.83
CA VAL A 91 4.95 2.73 11.77
C VAL A 91 3.83 1.72 11.71
N GLU A 92 2.59 2.19 11.71
CA GLU A 92 1.43 1.35 11.48
C GLU A 92 1.48 0.76 10.07
N GLN A 93 1.30 -0.56 9.99
CA GLN A 93 1.30 -1.25 8.71
C GLN A 93 0.13 -0.79 7.86
N CYS A 94 0.41 -0.36 6.64
CA CYS A 94 -0.63 0.05 5.69
C CYS A 94 -0.27 -0.31 4.25
N GLU A 95 -1.28 -0.40 3.42
CA GLU A 95 -1.18 -0.53 1.98
C GLU A 95 -1.86 0.66 1.32
N LYS A 96 -1.18 1.27 0.34
CA LYS A 96 -1.71 2.38 -0.44
C LYS A 96 -1.61 2.09 -1.93
N TYR A 97 -2.57 2.59 -2.67
CA TYR A 97 -2.52 2.61 -4.11
C TYR A 97 -1.97 3.96 -4.57
N LEU A 98 -0.98 3.94 -5.45
CA LEU A 98 -0.37 5.13 -6.00
C LEU A 98 -0.68 5.20 -7.49
N SER A 99 -1.31 6.28 -7.94
CA SER A 99 -1.58 6.48 -9.36
C SER A 99 -0.36 7.04 -10.08
N GLY A 100 0.05 6.35 -11.13
CA GLY A 100 1.22 6.75 -11.93
C GLY A 100 0.87 7.80 -12.98
N ASN A 101 1.47 8.99 -12.91
CA ASN A 101 1.28 10.07 -13.88
C ASN A 101 2.36 10.14 -14.99
N GLY A 102 3.29 9.18 -15.02
CA GLY A 102 4.40 9.10 -15.99
C GLY A 102 5.64 9.89 -15.59
N GLN A 103 5.59 10.74 -14.58
CA GLN A 103 6.72 11.45 -13.98
C GLN A 103 7.00 10.98 -12.55
N GLY A 104 6.09 10.21 -11.98
CA GLY A 104 6.15 9.67 -10.62
C GLY A 104 4.84 8.99 -10.24
N CYS A 105 4.62 8.85 -8.96
CA CYS A 105 3.37 8.35 -8.40
C CYS A 105 2.82 9.41 -7.44
N ASP A 106 1.56 9.76 -7.61
CA ASP A 106 0.83 10.61 -6.68
C ASP A 106 0.12 9.75 -5.63
N ASN A 107 -0.26 10.36 -4.51
CA ASN A 107 -1.13 9.74 -3.53
C ASN A 107 -2.42 9.32 -4.24
N GLY A 108 -2.55 8.04 -4.49
CA GLY A 108 -3.76 7.45 -5.02
C GLY A 108 -4.78 7.22 -3.91
N ASP A 109 -5.93 6.79 -4.34
CA ASP A 109 -6.99 6.34 -3.45
C ASP A 109 -6.52 5.14 -2.59
N ASP A 110 -7.21 4.91 -1.48
CA ASP A 110 -7.05 3.66 -0.73
C ASP A 110 -7.13 2.46 -1.70
N VAL A 111 -6.26 1.45 -1.52
CA VAL A 111 -6.26 0.24 -2.36
C VAL A 111 -7.66 -0.34 -2.53
N ARG A 112 -8.47 -0.24 -1.48
CA ARG A 112 -9.87 -0.66 -1.47
C ARG A 112 -10.72 0.13 -2.48
N GLU A 113 -10.47 1.45 -2.60
CA GLU A 113 -11.19 2.33 -3.52
C GLU A 113 -10.78 2.13 -4.97
N ALA A 114 -9.49 1.87 -5.22
CA ALA A 114 -8.99 1.61 -6.57
C ALA A 114 -9.64 0.38 -7.23
N GLN A 115 -10.01 -0.61 -6.43
CA GLN A 115 -10.67 -1.84 -6.89
C GLN A 115 -12.18 -1.72 -7.05
N LEU A 116 -12.76 -0.57 -6.70
CA LEU A 116 -14.21 -0.36 -6.82
C LEU A 116 -14.64 -0.18 -8.27
N SER A 117 -15.77 -0.78 -8.61
CA SER A 117 -16.47 -0.49 -9.88
C SER A 117 -16.96 0.95 -9.94
N ALA A 118 -17.24 1.45 -11.14
CA ALA A 118 -17.78 2.81 -11.32
C ALA A 118 -19.04 3.09 -10.46
N THR A 119 -19.92 2.11 -10.33
CA THR A 119 -21.12 2.25 -9.49
C THR A 119 -20.78 2.34 -8.00
N GLN A 120 -19.82 1.55 -7.53
CA GLN A 120 -19.38 1.58 -6.14
C GLN A 120 -18.71 2.91 -5.79
N LYS A 121 -17.88 3.45 -6.70
CA LYS A 121 -17.28 4.77 -6.53
C LYS A 121 -18.31 5.88 -6.41
N LEU A 122 -19.31 5.92 -7.31
CA LEU A 122 -20.42 6.89 -7.23
C LEU A 122 -21.20 6.78 -5.91
N VAL A 123 -21.48 5.56 -5.45
CA VAL A 123 -22.16 5.34 -4.17
C VAL A 123 -21.32 5.84 -3.01
N LEU A 124 -20.01 5.58 -3.01
CA LEU A 124 -19.09 6.03 -1.95
C LEU A 124 -19.00 7.56 -1.89
N GLU A 125 -18.84 8.22 -3.05
CA GLU A 125 -18.81 9.68 -3.15
C GLU A 125 -20.09 10.30 -2.58
N LEU A 126 -21.26 9.77 -2.94
CA LEU A 126 -22.52 10.28 -2.44
C LEU A 126 -22.68 10.11 -0.90
N ILE A 127 -22.18 9.01 -0.35
CA ILE A 127 -22.16 8.80 1.11
C ILE A 127 -21.21 9.78 1.81
N ARG A 128 -20.10 10.15 1.17
CA ARG A 128 -19.17 11.18 1.68
C ARG A 128 -19.76 12.58 1.67
N GLU A 129 -20.46 12.91 0.58
CA GLU A 129 -21.14 14.20 0.44
C GLU A 129 -22.36 14.33 1.37
N SER A 130 -23.04 13.21 1.63
CA SER A 130 -24.23 13.15 2.47
C SER A 130 -24.08 12.14 3.60
N PRO A 131 -23.29 12.43 4.65
CA PRO A 131 -23.09 11.52 5.77
C PRO A 131 -24.41 11.19 6.47
N ARG A 132 -24.58 9.94 6.87
CA ARG A 132 -25.82 9.41 7.48
C ARG A 132 -27.01 9.35 6.53
N CYS A 133 -26.80 9.32 5.22
CA CYS A 133 -27.89 9.13 4.27
C CYS A 133 -28.49 7.71 4.38
N MET A 134 -29.73 7.58 3.89
CA MET A 134 -30.39 6.29 3.73
C MET A 134 -30.17 5.76 2.32
N GLN A 135 -30.21 4.44 2.14
CA GLN A 135 -30.09 3.79 0.83
C GLN A 135 -31.07 4.37 -0.21
N LYS A 136 -32.32 4.72 0.20
CA LYS A 136 -33.30 5.32 -0.68
C LYS A 136 -32.79 6.61 -1.32
N HIS A 137 -32.15 7.48 -0.55
CA HIS A 137 -31.57 8.74 -1.06
C HIS A 137 -30.53 8.47 -2.15
N ILE A 138 -29.71 7.43 -1.97
CA ILE A 138 -28.69 7.05 -2.96
C ILE A 138 -29.34 6.55 -4.25
N VAL A 139 -30.37 5.69 -4.15
CA VAL A 139 -31.12 5.19 -5.29
C VAL A 139 -31.76 6.34 -6.08
N ASP A 140 -32.43 7.25 -5.38
CA ASP A 140 -33.10 8.40 -6.00
C ASP A 140 -32.12 9.36 -6.68
N THR A 141 -30.94 9.53 -6.13
CA THR A 141 -29.91 10.46 -6.66
C THR A 141 -29.14 9.86 -7.85
N ILE A 142 -28.74 8.58 -7.76
CA ILE A 142 -27.95 7.93 -8.82
C ILE A 142 -28.82 7.47 -9.99
N GLY A 143 -30.13 7.27 -9.77
CA GLY A 143 -31.03 6.80 -10.80
C GLY A 143 -30.79 5.36 -11.27
N LYS A 144 -30.11 4.54 -10.44
CA LYS A 144 -29.85 3.13 -10.71
C LYS A 144 -30.83 2.24 -9.97
N ASP A 145 -30.96 1.00 -10.46
CA ASP A 145 -31.79 -0.02 -9.84
C ASP A 145 -31.40 -0.26 -8.36
N GLN A 146 -32.41 -0.39 -7.51
CA GLN A 146 -32.26 -0.59 -6.08
C GLN A 146 -31.37 -1.79 -5.74
N GLY A 147 -31.47 -2.88 -6.51
CA GLY A 147 -30.65 -4.08 -6.32
C GLY A 147 -29.17 -3.84 -6.63
N GLN A 148 -28.86 -3.03 -7.65
CA GLN A 148 -27.49 -2.66 -7.97
C GLN A 148 -26.88 -1.76 -6.89
N VAL A 149 -27.63 -0.81 -6.39
CA VAL A 149 -27.19 0.08 -5.30
C VAL A 149 -26.99 -0.72 -4.00
N ALA A 150 -27.90 -1.65 -3.68
CA ALA A 150 -27.76 -2.52 -2.51
C ALA A 150 -26.47 -3.34 -2.57
N LYS A 151 -26.19 -4.03 -3.69
CA LYS A 151 -24.95 -4.80 -3.88
C LYS A 151 -23.71 -3.93 -3.78
N ALA A 152 -23.77 -2.69 -4.29
CA ALA A 152 -22.66 -1.76 -4.17
C ALA A 152 -22.40 -1.36 -2.71
N ILE A 153 -23.43 -1.06 -1.95
CA ILE A 153 -23.35 -0.74 -0.52
C ILE A 153 -22.80 -1.94 0.27
N ASP A 154 -23.32 -3.14 0.03
CA ASP A 154 -22.86 -4.36 0.72
C ASP A 154 -21.36 -4.58 0.49
N ARG A 155 -20.89 -4.40 -0.74
CA ARG A 155 -19.47 -4.49 -1.05
C ARG A 155 -18.64 -3.41 -0.37
N LEU A 156 -19.11 -2.17 -0.30
CA LEU A 156 -18.44 -1.08 0.41
C LEU A 156 -18.34 -1.33 1.92
N ILE A 157 -19.34 -1.98 2.50
CA ILE A 157 -19.34 -2.40 3.90
C ILE A 157 -18.33 -3.55 4.10
N GLU A 158 -18.35 -4.55 3.21
CA GLU A 158 -17.42 -5.70 3.26
C GLU A 158 -15.96 -5.26 3.22
N VAL A 159 -15.62 -4.30 2.37
CA VAL A 159 -14.25 -3.76 2.27
C VAL A 159 -13.94 -2.70 3.34
N GLY A 160 -14.87 -2.39 4.24
CA GLY A 160 -14.65 -1.49 5.35
C GLY A 160 -14.58 0.01 4.99
N LEU A 161 -15.09 0.41 3.84
CA LEU A 161 -15.17 1.82 3.41
C LEU A 161 -16.44 2.51 3.88
N VAL A 162 -17.48 1.74 4.20
CA VAL A 162 -18.77 2.23 4.66
C VAL A 162 -19.22 1.44 5.87
N VAL A 163 -19.86 2.12 6.81
CA VAL A 163 -20.51 1.51 7.97
C VAL A 163 -21.99 1.84 7.94
N LYS A 164 -22.83 0.87 8.26
CA LYS A 164 -24.27 1.05 8.42
C LYS A 164 -24.63 0.99 9.90
N LYS A 165 -25.10 2.11 10.46
CA LYS A 165 -25.62 2.21 11.83
C LYS A 165 -27.05 2.74 11.81
N GLU A 166 -27.97 2.05 12.48
CA GLU A 166 -29.38 2.43 12.55
C GLU A 166 -30.01 2.70 11.19
N GLY A 167 -29.68 1.91 10.17
CA GLY A 167 -30.18 2.07 8.81
C GLY A 167 -29.53 3.21 8.01
N ARG A 168 -28.61 3.96 8.58
CA ARG A 168 -27.90 5.08 7.95
C ARG A 168 -26.48 4.68 7.57
N LEU A 169 -25.99 5.22 6.45
CA LEU A 169 -24.68 4.93 5.85
C LEU A 169 -23.70 6.06 6.13
N MET A 170 -22.48 5.70 6.51
CA MET A 170 -21.37 6.63 6.77
C MET A 170 -20.11 6.07 6.15
N ALA A 171 -19.33 6.91 5.48
CA ALA A 171 -17.97 6.58 5.03
C ALA A 171 -17.00 6.55 6.23
N GLN A 172 -16.01 5.66 6.14
CA GLN A 172 -14.92 5.54 7.10
C GLN A 172 -13.65 6.20 6.57
#